data_80d3a89a14b30d3eb0193e2d7c06ee2b
#
_entry.id   80d3a89a14b30d3eb0193e2d7c06ee2b
#
_cell.length_a   1.000
_cell.length_b   1.000
_cell.length_c   1.000
_cell.angle_alpha   90.00
_cell.angle_beta   90.00
_cell.angle_gamma   90.00
#
_symmetry.space_group_name_H-M   'P 1'
#
loop_
_entity.id
_entity.type
_entity.pdbx_description
1 polymer ?
#
loop_
_entity_poly.entity_id
_entity_poly.type
_entity_poly.pdbx_seq_one_letter_code
_entity_poly.pdbx_strand_id
1 'polypeptide(L)' 'MKRCEVGETIKHYIPEFYNDLTGKWTDIESFKKPYTSKTYAEAAPRRWAKYRDDAVCRIRVETYVATAVDYVDVKLT' A
#
# COMPACT_ATOMS: atom_id res chain seq x y z
N MET A 1 10.93 14.58 6.83
CA MET A 1 10.85 13.31 6.09
C MET A 1 11.90 12.35 6.62
N LYS A 2 11.47 11.15 6.96
CA LYS A 2 12.38 10.13 7.46
C LYS A 2 13.18 9.53 6.32
N ARG A 3 14.50 9.46 6.47
CA ARG A 3 15.37 8.81 5.48
C ARG A 3 15.39 7.30 5.72
N CYS A 4 15.40 6.53 4.63
CA CYS A 4 15.57 5.09 4.68
C CYS A 4 17.07 4.77 4.59
N GLU A 5 17.56 3.96 5.50
CA GLU A 5 18.95 3.51 5.52
C GLU A 5 19.06 2.05 5.09
N VAL A 6 20.26 1.62 4.68
CA VAL A 6 20.52 0.24 4.30
C VAL A 6 20.19 -0.68 5.48
N GLY A 7 19.42 -1.73 5.21
CA GLY A 7 18.95 -2.67 6.22
C GLY A 7 17.66 -2.25 6.91
N GLU A 8 17.17 -1.04 6.64
CA GLU A 8 15.91 -0.57 7.20
C GLU A 8 14.73 -1.21 6.48
N THR A 9 13.70 -1.55 7.26
CA THR A 9 12.50 -2.19 6.72
C THR A 9 11.50 -1.15 6.27
N ILE A 10 10.97 -1.34 5.05
CA ILE A 10 9.91 -0.51 4.48
C ILE A 10 8.68 -1.39 4.32
N LYS A 11 7.52 -0.93 4.76
CA LYS A 11 6.26 -1.64 4.58
C LYS A 11 5.33 -0.87 3.66
N HIS A 12 4.76 -1.59 2.70
CA HIS A 12 3.71 -1.08 1.83
C HIS A 12 2.39 -1.77 2.17
N TYR A 13 1.33 -1.00 2.22
CA TYR A 13 -0.01 -1.48 2.56
C TYR A 13 -0.90 -1.32 1.34
N ILE A 14 -1.37 -2.44 0.81
CA ILE A 14 -2.17 -2.47 -0.43
C ILE A 14 -3.57 -2.98 -0.10
N PRO A 15 -4.60 -2.10 -0.19
CA PRO A 15 -5.98 -2.53 0.04
C PRO A 15 -6.45 -3.44 -1.08
N GLU A 16 -7.10 -4.56 -0.71
CA GLU A 16 -7.61 -5.53 -1.67
C GLU A 16 -9.05 -5.91 -1.35
N PHE A 17 -9.80 -6.30 -2.37
CA PHE A 17 -11.11 -6.92 -2.20
C PHE A 17 -11.10 -8.31 -2.82
N TYR A 18 -11.97 -9.19 -2.29
CA TYR A 18 -12.17 -10.50 -2.89
C TYR A 18 -13.17 -10.38 -4.04
N ASN A 19 -12.73 -10.75 -5.23
CA ASN A 19 -13.57 -10.71 -6.42
C ASN A 19 -14.20 -12.09 -6.67
N ASP A 20 -15.49 -12.23 -6.37
CA ASP A 20 -16.22 -13.48 -6.54
C ASP A 20 -16.26 -13.98 -7.99
N LEU A 21 -16.22 -13.04 -8.94
CA LEU A 21 -16.29 -13.40 -10.36
C LEU A 21 -15.03 -14.09 -10.85
N THR A 22 -13.89 -13.73 -10.30
CA THR A 22 -12.60 -14.31 -10.68
C THR A 22 -12.03 -15.28 -9.65
N GLY A 23 -12.57 -15.26 -8.42
CA GLY A 23 -12.04 -16.04 -7.30
C GLY A 23 -10.69 -15.57 -6.82
N LYS A 24 -10.34 -14.31 -7.08
CA LYS A 24 -9.03 -13.75 -6.73
C LYS A 24 -9.15 -12.47 -5.93
N TRP A 25 -8.14 -12.22 -5.11
CA TRP A 25 -7.98 -10.91 -4.46
C TRP A 25 -7.48 -9.90 -5.49
N THR A 26 -8.09 -8.73 -5.48
CA THR A 26 -7.83 -7.68 -6.46
C THR A 26 -7.57 -6.36 -5.73
N ASP A 27 -6.61 -5.58 -6.22
CA ASP A 27 -6.30 -4.28 -5.64
C ASP A 27 -7.49 -3.34 -5.82
N ILE A 28 -7.91 -2.70 -4.73
CA ILE A 28 -9.02 -1.72 -4.77
C ILE A 28 -8.61 -0.49 -5.56
N GLU A 29 -7.36 -0.05 -5.38
CA GLU A 29 -6.84 1.17 -6.00
C GLU A 29 -5.57 0.87 -6.78
N SER A 30 -5.69 0.00 -7.80
CA SER A 30 -4.53 -0.47 -8.58
C SER A 30 -3.76 0.63 -9.29
N PHE A 31 -4.39 1.79 -9.52
CA PHE A 31 -3.77 2.93 -10.17
C PHE A 31 -3.01 3.86 -9.22
N LYS A 32 -3.09 3.61 -7.93
CA LYS A 32 -2.41 4.42 -6.91
C LYS A 32 -1.15 3.73 -6.41
N LYS A 33 -0.21 4.54 -5.93
CA LYS A 33 0.97 4.01 -5.22
C LYS A 33 0.53 3.35 -3.92
N PRO A 34 1.24 2.31 -3.47
CA PRO A 34 0.94 1.68 -2.19
C PRO A 34 0.99 2.69 -1.03
N TYR A 35 0.15 2.47 -0.05
CA TYR A 35 0.18 3.29 1.16
C TYR A 35 1.37 2.92 2.02
N THR A 36 1.93 3.91 2.70
CA THR A 36 2.99 3.69 3.69
C THR A 36 2.44 3.64 5.11
N SER A 37 1.16 3.94 5.29
CA SER A 37 0.48 3.91 6.58
C SER A 37 -0.70 2.95 6.53
N LYS A 38 -0.76 2.03 7.50
CA LYS A 38 -1.88 1.09 7.64
C LYS A 38 -3.20 1.83 7.83
N THR A 39 -3.20 2.87 8.64
CA THR A 39 -4.41 3.65 8.93
C THR A 39 -5.02 4.25 7.67
N TYR A 40 -4.18 4.86 6.83
CA TYR A 40 -4.66 5.43 5.56
C TYR A 40 -5.10 4.35 4.58
N ALA A 41 -4.41 3.21 4.57
CA ALA A 41 -4.78 2.10 3.70
C ALA A 41 -6.17 1.54 4.05
N GLU A 42 -6.52 1.50 5.31
CA GLU A 42 -7.80 0.97 5.79
C GLU A 42 -9.00 1.82 5.35
N ALA A 43 -8.79 3.07 4.98
CA ALA A 43 -9.88 3.92 4.50
C ALA A 43 -10.43 3.44 3.15
N ALA A 44 -9.60 2.86 2.29
CA ALA A 44 -10.03 2.39 0.98
C ALA A 44 -11.04 1.24 1.06
N PRO A 45 -10.83 0.17 1.87
CA PRO A 45 -11.84 -0.85 2.06
C PRO A 45 -13.16 -0.32 2.62
N ARG A 46 -13.10 0.65 3.54
CA ARG A 46 -14.32 1.25 4.09
C ARG A 46 -15.13 1.97 3.03
N ARG A 47 -14.47 2.74 2.16
CA ARG A 47 -15.14 3.39 1.02
C ARG A 47 -15.70 2.37 0.04
N TRP A 48 -14.93 1.34 -0.26
CA TRP A 48 -15.33 0.27 -1.18
C TRP A 48 -16.57 -0.47 -0.68
N ALA A 49 -16.61 -0.80 0.62
CA ALA A 49 -17.67 -1.59 1.21
C ALA A 49 -18.94 -0.81 1.49
N LYS A 50 -18.91 0.52 1.42
CA LYS A 50 -20.03 1.37 1.84
C LYS A 50 -21.36 1.02 1.18
N TYR A 51 -21.35 0.61 -0.08
CA TYR A 51 -22.55 0.27 -0.84
C TYR A 51 -22.59 -1.20 -1.27
N ARG A 52 -21.80 -2.05 -0.61
CA ARG A 52 -21.69 -3.47 -0.95
C ARG A 52 -21.88 -4.31 0.31
N ASP A 53 -22.96 -5.08 0.36
CA ASP A 53 -23.29 -5.85 1.56
C ASP A 53 -22.34 -7.02 1.81
N ASP A 54 -21.82 -7.62 0.74
CA ASP A 54 -20.98 -8.82 0.83
C ASP A 54 -19.51 -8.56 0.57
N ALA A 55 -19.08 -7.31 0.77
CA ALA A 55 -17.69 -6.94 0.52
C ALA A 55 -16.75 -7.61 1.52
N VAL A 56 -15.76 -8.32 1.00
CA VAL A 56 -14.67 -8.90 1.80
C VAL A 56 -13.39 -8.23 1.38
N CYS A 57 -12.74 -7.57 2.31
CA CYS A 57 -11.54 -6.79 2.05
C CYS A 57 -10.41 -7.19 2.99
N ARG A 58 -9.19 -6.92 2.55
CA ARG A 58 -8.00 -7.11 3.38
C ARG A 58 -6.94 -6.08 3.01
N ILE A 59 -5.92 -5.97 3.85
CA ILE A 59 -4.73 -5.19 3.54
C ILE A 59 -3.58 -6.16 3.29
N ARG A 60 -3.04 -6.17 2.06
CA ARG A 60 -1.81 -6.91 1.78
C ARG A 60 -0.64 -6.08 2.28
N VAL A 61 0.20 -6.66 3.11
CA VAL A 61 1.39 -5.99 3.64
C VAL A 61 2.60 -6.58 2.95
N GLU A 62 3.30 -5.75 2.18
CA GLU A 62 4.56 -6.14 1.56
C GLU A 62 5.70 -5.48 2.31
N THR A 63 6.68 -6.28 2.71
CA THR A 63 7.82 -5.83 3.48
C THR A 63 9.07 -5.89 2.63
N TYR A 64 9.78 -4.77 2.55
CA TYR A 64 11.00 -4.64 1.78
C TYR A 64 12.14 -4.24 2.69
N VAL A 65 13.34 -4.73 2.37
CA VAL A 65 14.56 -4.34 3.07
C VAL A 65 15.39 -3.51 2.09
N ALA A 66 15.80 -2.32 2.53
CA ALA A 66 16.65 -1.47 1.71
C ALA A 66 18.01 -2.11 1.51
N THR A 67 18.38 -2.40 0.25
CA THR A 67 19.66 -3.02 -0.10
C THR A 67 20.71 -1.98 -0.49
N ALA A 68 20.27 -0.80 -0.92
CA ALA A 68 21.14 0.31 -1.26
C ALA A 68 20.41 1.63 -1.00
N VAL A 69 21.14 2.63 -0.55
CA VAL A 69 20.60 3.98 -0.36
C VAL A 69 21.59 4.98 -0.96
N ASP A 70 21.11 5.74 -1.94
CA ASP A 70 21.89 6.76 -2.60
C ASP A 70 21.26 8.12 -2.37
N TYR A 71 22.11 9.14 -2.32
CA TYR A 71 21.66 10.51 -2.14
C TYR A 71 22.12 11.34 -3.35
N VAL A 72 21.18 12.07 -3.91
CA VAL A 72 21.49 13.00 -5.01
C VAL A 72 21.34 14.41 -4.46
N ASP A 73 22.43 15.15 -4.49
CA ASP A 73 22.41 16.53 -4.02
C ASP A 73 21.61 17.41 -4.97
N VAL A 74 20.80 18.28 -4.39
CA VAL A 74 20.00 19.23 -5.17
C VAL A 74 20.61 20.62 -5.06
N LYS A 75 20.90 21.21 -6.20
CA LYS A 75 21.39 22.58 -6.26
C LYS A 75 20.22 23.54 -6.07
N LEU A 76 20.26 24.33 -5.00
CA LEU A 76 19.14 25.18 -4.60
C LEU A 76 19.20 26.60 -5.16
N THR A 77 20.23 26.94 -5.92
CA THR A 77 20.37 28.28 -6.49
C THR A 77 20.45 28.25 -8.00
#